data_7b7cd0cbb139149c7467dcdf19b61fd4
#
_entry.id   7b7cd0cbb139149c7467dcdf19b61fd4
#
_cell.length_a   1.000
_cell.length_b   1.000
_cell.length_c   1.000
_cell.angle_alpha   90.00
_cell.angle_beta   90.00
_cell.angle_gamma   90.00
#
_symmetry.space_group_name_H-M   'P 1'
#
loop_
_entity.id
_entity.type
_entity.pdbx_description
1 polymer ?
#
loop_
_entity_poly.entity_id
_entity_poly.type
_entity_poly.pdbx_seq_one_letter_code
_entity_poly.pdbx_strand_id
1 'polypeptide(L)'
;MKKTTFTLVFLLISYFSFAQFAGMMRGQQAEALPEGFKPSSTNTFLALYPAVNAQTRQALFKVVAPTANNVQVDLCNKKYDMTKDDRGVWTCMSDPQVVGFHYYAILIDGVAVMDRNTKAFFGSNWMSSGIEIPEGPEGDYYRFDKNIPHGQVRSIYYWSEINGMERHVNVYVPAEYEQ
;
A
#
# COMPACT_ATOMS: atom_id res chain seq x y z
N MET A 1 52.49 2.26 12.47
CA MET A 1 51.46 1.73 13.38
C MET A 1 50.11 2.48 13.40
N LYS A 2 49.83 3.46 12.52
CA LYS A 2 48.55 4.22 12.51
C LYS A 2 47.47 3.73 11.52
N LYS A 3 47.78 2.82 10.61
CA LYS A 3 46.83 2.33 9.58
C LYS A 3 45.96 1.16 10.01
N THR A 4 46.40 0.35 10.95
CA THR A 4 45.69 -0.85 11.44
C THR A 4 44.54 -0.53 12.40
N THR A 5 44.64 0.57 13.14
CA THR A 5 43.60 1.00 14.09
C THR A 5 42.35 1.55 13.39
N PHE A 6 42.52 2.20 12.24
CA PHE A 6 41.39 2.78 11.47
C PHE A 6 40.52 1.70 10.79
N THR A 7 41.16 0.64 10.31
CA THR A 7 40.46 -0.50 9.68
C THR A 7 39.63 -1.30 10.67
N LEU A 8 40.15 -1.45 11.92
CA LEU A 8 39.42 -2.18 12.96
C LEU A 8 38.20 -1.43 13.48
N VAL A 9 38.26 -0.10 13.54
CA VAL A 9 37.13 0.75 13.95
C VAL A 9 36.02 0.71 12.88
N PHE A 10 36.36 0.74 11.59
CA PHE A 10 35.38 0.65 10.51
C PHE A 10 34.69 -0.73 10.47
N LEU A 11 35.41 -1.80 10.70
CA LEU A 11 34.86 -3.16 10.82
C LEU A 11 33.93 -3.30 12.03
N LEU A 12 34.26 -2.72 13.17
CA LEU A 12 33.41 -2.74 14.36
C LEU A 12 32.12 -1.93 14.16
N ILE A 13 32.17 -0.77 13.49
CA ILE A 13 31.00 0.07 13.20
C ILE A 13 30.06 -0.65 12.22
N SER A 14 30.60 -1.32 11.20
CA SER A 14 29.78 -2.08 10.24
C SER A 14 29.14 -3.31 10.89
N TYR A 15 29.82 -4.00 11.80
CA TYR A 15 29.26 -5.12 12.56
C TYR A 15 28.16 -4.67 13.53
N PHE A 16 28.33 -3.51 14.17
CA PHE A 16 27.32 -2.97 15.09
C PHE A 16 26.06 -2.55 14.35
N SER A 17 26.19 -1.93 13.18
CA SER A 17 25.06 -1.55 12.34
C SER A 17 24.29 -2.75 11.79
N PHE A 18 25.01 -3.82 11.41
CA PHE A 18 24.39 -5.05 10.92
C PHE A 18 23.70 -5.84 12.05
N ALA A 19 24.29 -5.87 13.25
CA ALA A 19 23.69 -6.51 14.42
C ALA A 19 22.44 -5.76 14.92
N GLN A 20 22.43 -4.42 14.86
CA GLN A 20 21.24 -3.63 15.15
C GLN A 20 20.13 -3.85 14.11
N PHE A 21 20.49 -3.90 12.82
CA PHE A 21 19.53 -4.19 11.76
C PHE A 21 18.98 -5.62 11.87
N ALA A 22 19.82 -6.60 12.15
CA ALA A 22 19.41 -7.99 12.38
C ALA A 22 18.58 -8.16 13.66
N GLY A 23 18.87 -7.37 14.71
CA GLY A 23 18.07 -7.31 15.94
C GLY A 23 16.69 -6.69 15.72
N MET A 24 16.62 -5.67 14.89
CA MET A 24 15.38 -5.01 14.49
C MET A 24 14.47 -5.96 13.66
N MET A 25 15.06 -6.82 12.83
CA MET A 25 14.36 -7.87 12.09
C MET A 25 13.95 -9.07 12.96
N ARG A 26 14.71 -9.40 14.01
CA ARG A 26 14.39 -10.52 14.94
C ARG A 26 13.28 -10.20 15.93
N GLY A 27 12.99 -8.93 16.18
CA GLY A 27 11.95 -8.52 17.15
C GLY A 27 10.52 -8.50 16.57
N GLN A 28 10.37 -8.61 15.26
CA GLN A 28 9.05 -8.77 14.63
C GLN A 28 8.77 -10.28 14.53
N GLN A 29 8.13 -10.85 15.56
CA GLN A 29 7.34 -12.07 15.31
C GLN A 29 6.49 -11.78 14.09
N ALA A 30 6.64 -12.62 13.06
CA ALA A 30 5.84 -12.49 11.85
C ALA A 30 4.38 -12.50 12.28
N GLU A 31 3.75 -11.34 12.24
CA GLU A 31 2.34 -11.21 12.58
C GLU A 31 1.56 -12.06 11.58
N ALA A 32 0.82 -13.04 12.06
CA ALA A 32 -0.05 -13.86 11.23
C ALA A 32 -1.38 -13.11 11.03
N LEU A 33 -1.80 -12.99 9.78
CA LEU A 33 -3.15 -12.51 9.47
C LEU A 33 -4.19 -13.53 9.96
N PRO A 34 -5.40 -13.08 10.34
CA PRO A 34 -6.51 -13.98 10.64
C PRO A 34 -6.80 -14.93 9.47
N GLU A 35 -7.38 -16.09 9.77
CA GLU A 35 -7.72 -17.09 8.77
C GLU A 35 -8.58 -16.48 7.64
N GLY A 36 -8.25 -16.83 6.40
CA GLY A 36 -8.93 -16.34 5.19
C GLY A 36 -8.51 -14.94 4.74
N PHE A 37 -7.76 -14.19 5.55
CA PHE A 37 -7.25 -12.87 5.14
C PHE A 37 -5.92 -12.97 4.42
N LYS A 38 -5.75 -12.14 3.39
CA LYS A 38 -4.50 -11.96 2.62
C LYS A 38 -4.21 -10.47 2.47
N PRO A 39 -2.93 -10.07 2.36
CA PRO A 39 -2.62 -8.68 2.02
C PRO A 39 -3.33 -8.25 0.74
N SER A 40 -3.83 -7.01 0.70
CA SER A 40 -4.41 -6.46 -0.53
C SER A 40 -3.36 -6.38 -1.65
N SER A 41 -3.77 -6.59 -2.90
CA SER A 41 -2.93 -6.43 -4.10
C SER A 41 -2.37 -5.01 -4.26
N THR A 42 -3.01 -4.04 -3.62
CA THR A 42 -2.62 -2.63 -3.62
C THR A 42 -1.53 -2.30 -2.62
N ASN A 43 -1.16 -3.22 -1.73
CA ASN A 43 -0.18 -2.96 -0.68
C ASN A 43 1.22 -2.68 -1.26
N THR A 44 2.00 -1.88 -0.51
CA THR A 44 3.43 -1.73 -0.74
C THR A 44 4.18 -3.01 -0.34
N PHE A 45 5.43 -3.12 -0.74
CA PHE A 45 6.25 -4.31 -0.48
C PHE A 45 6.29 -4.63 1.03
N LEU A 46 6.02 -5.87 1.37
CA LEU A 46 5.96 -6.43 2.73
C LEU A 46 4.85 -5.89 3.65
N ALA A 47 3.99 -5.01 3.19
CA ALA A 47 2.87 -4.56 4.01
C ALA A 47 1.79 -5.65 4.11
N LEU A 48 1.43 -6.04 5.34
CA LEU A 48 0.38 -7.02 5.59
C LEU A 48 -1.03 -6.40 5.58
N TYR A 49 -1.13 -5.11 5.88
CA TYR A 49 -2.40 -4.38 5.96
C TYR A 49 -2.44 -3.23 4.94
N PRO A 50 -3.64 -2.88 4.46
CA PRO A 50 -4.91 -3.56 4.70
C PRO A 50 -4.90 -5.00 4.17
N ALA A 51 -5.63 -5.87 4.86
CA ALA A 51 -5.82 -7.24 4.45
C ALA A 51 -7.28 -7.47 4.04
N VAL A 52 -7.51 -8.38 3.11
CA VAL A 52 -8.83 -8.67 2.56
C VAL A 52 -9.15 -10.16 2.66
N ASN A 53 -10.41 -10.46 2.92
CA ASN A 53 -10.96 -11.82 2.86
C ASN A 53 -11.86 -11.92 1.63
N ALA A 54 -11.47 -12.74 0.65
CA ALA A 54 -12.19 -12.87 -0.61
C ALA A 54 -13.58 -13.51 -0.46
N GLN A 55 -13.78 -14.37 0.55
CA GLN A 55 -15.06 -15.05 0.78
C GLN A 55 -16.06 -14.13 1.48
N THR A 56 -15.63 -13.48 2.57
CA THR A 56 -16.49 -12.55 3.33
C THR A 56 -16.52 -11.15 2.72
N ARG A 57 -15.62 -10.82 1.81
CA ARG A 57 -15.43 -9.51 1.18
C ARG A 57 -15.18 -8.39 2.20
N GLN A 58 -14.66 -8.72 3.35
CA GLN A 58 -14.31 -7.79 4.40
C GLN A 58 -12.85 -7.35 4.27
N ALA A 59 -12.59 -6.11 4.66
CA ALA A 59 -11.25 -5.54 4.76
C ALA A 59 -10.89 -5.33 6.24
N LEU A 60 -9.66 -5.71 6.59
CA LEU A 60 -9.08 -5.53 7.91
C LEU A 60 -7.98 -4.47 7.83
N PHE A 61 -8.13 -3.41 8.59
CA PHE A 61 -7.20 -2.28 8.64
C PHE A 61 -6.42 -2.27 9.95
N LYS A 62 -5.17 -1.80 9.88
CA LYS A 62 -4.30 -1.62 11.03
C LYS A 62 -3.44 -0.37 10.86
N VAL A 63 -3.46 0.49 11.87
CA VAL A 63 -2.76 1.79 11.88
C VAL A 63 -2.01 1.95 13.19
N VAL A 64 -0.77 2.41 13.15
CA VAL A 64 0.02 2.76 14.35
C VAL A 64 -0.07 4.27 14.55
N ALA A 65 -0.83 4.69 15.56
CA ALA A 65 -1.02 6.09 15.92
C ALA A 65 -1.16 6.23 17.45
N PRO A 66 -0.07 6.08 18.21
CA PRO A 66 -0.12 5.97 19.67
C PRO A 66 -0.63 7.22 20.36
N THR A 67 -0.41 8.39 19.78
CA THR A 67 -0.82 9.70 20.34
C THR A 67 -2.19 10.17 19.85
N ALA A 68 -2.81 9.47 18.88
CA ALA A 68 -4.14 9.84 18.38
C ALA A 68 -5.22 9.56 19.42
N ASN A 69 -6.24 10.43 19.45
CA ASN A 69 -7.44 10.28 20.27
C ASN A 69 -8.55 9.52 19.54
N ASN A 70 -8.61 9.65 18.22
CA ASN A 70 -9.58 8.97 17.36
C ASN A 70 -8.94 8.60 16.03
N VAL A 71 -9.15 7.36 15.59
CA VAL A 71 -8.76 6.91 14.27
C VAL A 71 -9.92 6.19 13.60
N GLN A 72 -10.18 6.54 12.36
CA GLN A 72 -11.24 5.94 11.53
C GLN A 72 -10.69 5.59 10.16
N VAL A 73 -11.36 4.66 9.48
CA VAL A 73 -11.17 4.42 8.04
C VAL A 73 -12.42 4.91 7.32
N ASP A 74 -12.26 5.81 6.36
CA ASP A 74 -13.32 6.21 5.43
C ASP A 74 -13.17 5.37 4.16
N LEU A 75 -14.04 4.39 4.00
CA LEU A 75 -14.08 3.46 2.86
C LEU A 75 -15.44 3.59 2.18
N CYS A 76 -15.47 3.98 0.91
CA CYS A 76 -16.69 4.16 0.14
C CYS A 76 -17.70 5.11 0.81
N ASN A 77 -17.23 6.22 1.37
CA ASN A 77 -18.02 7.20 2.12
C ASN A 77 -18.68 6.65 3.41
N LYS A 78 -18.23 5.51 3.89
CA LYS A 78 -18.60 4.97 5.20
C LYS A 78 -17.40 5.00 6.14
N LYS A 79 -17.57 5.59 7.30
CA LYS A 79 -16.55 5.65 8.34
C LYS A 79 -16.67 4.44 9.26
N TYR A 80 -15.53 3.79 9.51
CA TYR A 80 -15.37 2.69 10.44
C TYR A 80 -14.48 3.15 11.57
N ASP A 81 -15.01 3.19 12.79
CA ASP A 81 -14.24 3.50 13.99
C ASP A 81 -13.23 2.39 14.26
N MET A 82 -12.00 2.78 14.59
CA MET A 82 -10.96 1.84 14.96
C MET A 82 -10.83 1.70 16.47
N THR A 83 -10.47 0.51 16.92
CA THR A 83 -10.20 0.21 18.32
C THR A 83 -8.70 0.25 18.57
N LYS A 84 -8.28 0.99 19.61
CA LYS A 84 -6.89 1.15 20.02
C LYS A 84 -6.48 0.08 21.04
N ASP A 85 -5.34 -0.55 20.84
CA ASP A 85 -4.70 -1.41 21.85
C ASP A 85 -3.75 -0.60 22.76
N ASP A 86 -3.23 -1.26 23.81
CA ASP A 86 -2.32 -0.64 24.80
C ASP A 86 -0.98 -0.16 24.19
N ARG A 87 -0.62 -0.62 23.00
CA ARG A 87 0.58 -0.23 22.28
C ARG A 87 0.34 0.95 21.31
N GLY A 88 -0.90 1.44 21.24
CA GLY A 88 -1.28 2.52 20.33
C GLY A 88 -1.49 2.05 18.90
N VAL A 89 -1.79 0.77 18.73
CA VAL A 89 -2.16 0.18 17.43
C VAL A 89 -3.67 0.17 17.31
N TRP A 90 -4.16 0.70 16.21
CA TRP A 90 -5.58 0.81 15.90
C TRP A 90 -5.97 -0.22 14.86
N THR A 91 -7.10 -0.89 15.07
CA THR A 91 -7.63 -1.90 14.16
C THR A 91 -9.12 -1.73 13.94
N CYS A 92 -9.59 -2.01 12.73
CA CYS A 92 -11.01 -2.19 12.45
C CYS A 92 -11.22 -3.17 11.29
N MET A 93 -12.42 -3.72 11.23
CA MET A 93 -12.88 -4.55 10.14
C MET A 93 -14.07 -3.88 9.47
N SER A 94 -14.08 -3.87 8.14
CA SER A 94 -15.21 -3.33 7.39
C SER A 94 -16.38 -4.32 7.35
N ASP A 95 -17.56 -3.83 6.99
CA ASP A 95 -18.61 -4.69 6.43
C ASP A 95 -18.15 -5.32 5.11
N PRO A 96 -18.88 -6.34 4.61
CA PRO A 96 -18.66 -6.85 3.26
C PRO A 96 -18.74 -5.73 2.20
N GLN A 97 -17.71 -5.63 1.38
CA GLN A 97 -17.61 -4.64 0.32
C GLN A 97 -18.01 -5.24 -1.03
N VAL A 98 -18.31 -4.38 -2.00
CA VAL A 98 -18.45 -4.79 -3.40
C VAL A 98 -17.07 -5.22 -3.90
N VAL A 99 -17.01 -6.22 -4.79
CA VAL A 99 -15.75 -6.61 -5.44
C VAL A 99 -15.21 -5.50 -6.32
N GLY A 100 -13.89 -5.45 -6.49
CA GLY A 100 -13.20 -4.45 -7.27
C GLY A 100 -12.40 -3.47 -6.44
N PHE A 101 -11.91 -2.42 -7.11
CA PHE A 101 -11.06 -1.40 -6.52
C PHE A 101 -11.88 -0.31 -5.81
N HIS A 102 -11.43 0.07 -4.61
CA HIS A 102 -12.04 1.14 -3.81
C HIS A 102 -11.00 2.12 -3.30
N TYR A 103 -11.32 3.40 -3.32
CA TYR A 103 -10.54 4.42 -2.61
C TYR A 103 -10.91 4.41 -1.12
N TYR A 104 -9.93 4.70 -0.28
CA TYR A 104 -10.15 4.95 1.15
C TYR A 104 -9.17 5.98 1.70
N ALA A 105 -9.49 6.52 2.86
CA ALA A 105 -8.62 7.37 3.65
C ALA A 105 -8.57 6.90 5.10
N ILE A 106 -7.47 7.19 5.77
CA ILE A 106 -7.38 7.08 7.23
C ILE A 106 -7.65 8.46 7.81
N LEU A 107 -8.55 8.55 8.78
CA LEU A 107 -8.83 9.78 9.51
C LEU A 107 -8.14 9.69 10.87
N ILE A 108 -7.14 10.54 11.11
CA ILE A 108 -6.47 10.65 12.41
C ILE A 108 -6.88 11.98 13.05
N ASP A 109 -7.60 11.90 14.16
CA ASP A 109 -8.18 13.05 14.85
C ASP A 109 -8.95 14.01 13.89
N GLY A 110 -9.66 13.40 12.92
CA GLY A 110 -10.46 14.10 11.91
C GLY A 110 -9.68 14.53 10.66
N VAL A 111 -8.36 14.39 10.62
CA VAL A 111 -7.55 14.73 9.45
C VAL A 111 -7.40 13.52 8.52
N ALA A 112 -7.79 13.67 7.26
CA ALA A 112 -7.63 12.62 6.26
C ALA A 112 -6.16 12.49 5.84
N VAL A 113 -5.62 11.29 5.93
CA VAL A 113 -4.26 10.94 5.53
C VAL A 113 -4.26 9.70 4.65
N MET A 114 -3.22 9.58 3.82
CA MET A 114 -2.99 8.38 3.04
C MET A 114 -2.37 7.28 3.93
N ASP A 115 -2.78 6.04 3.68
CA ASP A 115 -2.13 4.89 4.27
C ASP A 115 -0.78 4.64 3.59
N ARG A 116 0.29 4.63 4.38
CA ARG A 116 1.65 4.37 3.90
C ARG A 116 1.88 2.92 3.45
N ASN A 117 0.97 2.03 3.83
CA ASN A 117 1.05 0.62 3.51
C ASN A 117 0.49 0.27 2.13
N THR A 118 -0.16 1.22 1.44
CA THR A 118 -0.67 1.02 0.09
C THR A 118 0.04 1.90 -0.93
N LYS A 119 -0.03 1.50 -2.18
CA LYS A 119 0.31 2.37 -3.31
C LYS A 119 -0.60 3.59 -3.31
N ALA A 120 -0.10 4.67 -3.85
CA ALA A 120 -0.86 5.89 -4.07
C ALA A 120 -1.55 5.84 -5.43
N PHE A 121 -2.84 6.20 -5.45
CA PHE A 121 -3.65 6.22 -6.65
C PHE A 121 -4.22 7.61 -6.86
N PHE A 122 -4.08 8.13 -8.08
CA PHE A 122 -4.67 9.41 -8.44
C PHE A 122 -6.11 9.21 -8.90
N GLY A 123 -7.05 9.80 -8.18
CA GLY A 123 -8.46 9.80 -8.52
C GLY A 123 -9.17 10.99 -7.91
N SER A 124 -10.25 11.47 -8.54
CA SER A 124 -11.02 12.62 -8.06
C SER A 124 -10.17 13.87 -7.78
N ASN A 125 -9.13 14.10 -8.59
CA ASN A 125 -8.17 15.21 -8.51
C ASN A 125 -7.19 15.18 -7.33
N TRP A 126 -7.08 14.11 -6.58
CA TRP A 126 -6.08 13.94 -5.52
C TRP A 126 -5.51 12.54 -5.45
N MET A 127 -4.44 12.41 -4.67
CA MET A 127 -3.85 11.12 -4.35
C MET A 127 -4.60 10.48 -3.18
N SER A 128 -4.95 9.22 -3.32
CA SER A 128 -5.67 8.43 -2.31
C SER A 128 -5.03 7.07 -2.09
N SER A 129 -5.29 6.49 -0.94
CA SER A 129 -5.07 5.06 -0.73
C SER A 129 -6.10 4.23 -1.48
N GLY A 130 -5.73 3.03 -1.85
CA GLY A 130 -6.64 2.12 -2.54
C GLY A 130 -6.60 0.72 -1.93
N ILE A 131 -7.72 0.03 -2.02
CA ILE A 131 -7.86 -1.37 -1.64
C ILE A 131 -8.61 -2.11 -2.74
N GLU A 132 -8.25 -3.34 -3.00
CA GLU A 132 -8.94 -4.19 -3.95
C GLU A 132 -9.60 -5.36 -3.22
N ILE A 133 -10.90 -5.49 -3.37
CA ILE A 133 -11.67 -6.65 -2.91
C ILE A 133 -11.67 -7.65 -4.07
N PRO A 134 -11.03 -8.81 -3.92
CA PRO A 134 -10.84 -9.74 -5.03
C PRO A 134 -12.14 -10.23 -5.63
N GLU A 135 -12.21 -10.25 -6.95
CA GLU A 135 -13.24 -10.97 -7.69
C GLU A 135 -12.92 -12.48 -7.72
N GLY A 136 -13.96 -13.27 -7.96
CA GLY A 136 -13.86 -14.69 -8.28
C GLY A 136 -13.20 -14.94 -9.64
N PRO A 137 -13.51 -16.07 -10.29
CA PRO A 137 -13.00 -16.39 -11.63
C PRO A 137 -13.37 -15.37 -12.69
N GLU A 138 -14.45 -14.62 -12.48
CA GLU A 138 -14.90 -13.55 -13.38
C GLU A 138 -13.85 -12.45 -13.55
N GLY A 139 -12.95 -12.27 -12.57
CA GLY A 139 -11.87 -11.28 -12.62
C GLY A 139 -10.61 -11.75 -13.36
N ASP A 140 -10.58 -12.96 -13.89
CA ASP A 140 -9.36 -13.52 -14.51
C ASP A 140 -8.89 -12.70 -15.73
N TYR A 141 -9.81 -12.04 -16.42
CA TYR A 141 -9.50 -11.23 -17.61
C TYR A 141 -8.59 -10.01 -17.34
N TYR A 142 -8.52 -9.49 -16.10
CA TYR A 142 -7.65 -8.36 -15.75
C TYR A 142 -6.46 -8.76 -14.87
N ARG A 143 -6.37 -10.01 -14.45
CA ARG A 143 -5.25 -10.49 -13.65
C ARG A 143 -4.00 -10.62 -14.50
N PHE A 144 -2.86 -10.32 -13.89
CA PHE A 144 -1.58 -10.50 -14.57
C PHE A 144 -1.34 -11.97 -14.89
N ASP A 145 -1.17 -12.29 -16.17
CA ASP A 145 -0.70 -13.59 -16.65
C ASP A 145 0.61 -13.42 -17.42
N LYS A 146 1.68 -14.00 -16.88
CA LYS A 146 3.02 -13.96 -17.48
C LYS A 146 3.11 -14.57 -18.89
N ASN A 147 2.13 -15.36 -19.29
CA ASN A 147 2.10 -16.04 -20.59
C ASN A 147 1.40 -15.20 -21.68
N ILE A 148 0.78 -14.10 -21.30
CA ILE A 148 0.12 -13.18 -22.22
C ILE A 148 1.05 -11.99 -22.48
N PRO A 149 1.31 -11.61 -23.76
CA PRO A 149 2.06 -10.39 -24.05
C PRO A 149 1.37 -9.17 -23.45
N HIS A 150 2.14 -8.36 -22.73
CA HIS A 150 1.64 -7.15 -22.09
C HIS A 150 2.05 -5.91 -22.87
N GLY A 151 1.15 -4.94 -22.93
CA GLY A 151 1.43 -3.63 -23.49
C GLY A 151 2.24 -2.73 -22.52
N GLN A 152 2.36 -1.49 -22.89
CA GLN A 152 3.10 -0.47 -22.14
C GLN A 152 2.20 0.72 -21.85
N VAL A 153 2.45 1.39 -20.72
CA VAL A 153 1.88 2.71 -20.43
C VAL A 153 2.97 3.75 -20.71
N ARG A 154 2.73 4.65 -21.65
CA ARG A 154 3.64 5.75 -22.01
C ARG A 154 3.11 7.05 -21.44
N SER A 155 3.93 7.76 -20.68
CA SER A 155 3.66 9.11 -20.20
C SER A 155 4.15 10.12 -21.24
N ILE A 156 3.25 10.95 -21.75
CA ILE A 156 3.54 11.93 -22.81
C ILE A 156 3.15 13.32 -22.30
N TYR A 157 4.05 14.28 -22.44
CA TYR A 157 3.78 15.69 -22.23
C TYR A 157 3.61 16.35 -23.60
N TYR A 158 2.58 17.20 -23.72
CA TYR A 158 2.29 17.91 -24.95
C TYR A 158 1.71 19.30 -24.65
N TRP A 159 1.91 20.22 -25.58
CA TRP A 159 1.28 21.51 -25.52
C TRP A 159 -0.18 21.41 -26.00
N SER A 160 -1.12 21.91 -25.20
CA SER A 160 -2.54 21.98 -25.56
C SER A 160 -2.88 23.39 -26.03
N GLU A 161 -3.10 23.58 -27.32
CA GLU A 161 -3.51 24.85 -27.89
C GLU A 161 -4.86 25.34 -27.30
N ILE A 162 -5.76 24.40 -27.02
CA ILE A 162 -7.09 24.72 -26.46
C ILE A 162 -6.97 25.26 -25.02
N ASN A 163 -6.09 24.68 -24.22
CA ASN A 163 -5.89 25.08 -22.82
C ASN A 163 -4.81 26.15 -22.64
N GLY A 164 -3.99 26.40 -23.66
CA GLY A 164 -2.84 27.30 -23.59
C GLY A 164 -1.79 26.89 -22.56
N MET A 165 -1.60 25.59 -22.34
CA MET A 165 -0.67 25.08 -21.34
C MET A 165 -0.17 23.67 -21.68
N GLU A 166 0.95 23.27 -21.07
CA GLU A 166 1.43 21.89 -21.09
C GLU A 166 0.46 20.96 -20.40
N ARG A 167 0.20 19.82 -21.02
CA ARG A 167 -0.64 18.77 -20.48
C ARG A 167 0.13 17.45 -20.47
N HIS A 168 -0.31 16.55 -19.58
CA HIS A 168 0.22 15.21 -19.44
C HIS A 168 -0.87 14.18 -19.75
N VAL A 169 -0.52 13.14 -20.48
CA VAL A 169 -1.41 12.00 -20.78
C VAL A 169 -0.66 10.69 -20.62
N ASN A 170 -1.33 9.69 -20.07
CA ASN A 170 -0.86 8.32 -20.07
C ASN A 170 -1.61 7.55 -21.16
N VAL A 171 -0.84 6.96 -22.08
CA VAL A 171 -1.35 6.21 -23.22
C VAL A 171 -1.00 4.73 -23.05
N TYR A 172 -2.01 3.87 -23.01
CA TYR A 172 -1.77 2.44 -23.10
C TYR A 172 -1.50 2.05 -24.55
N VAL A 173 -0.39 1.39 -24.77
CA VAL A 173 0.02 0.89 -26.09
C VAL A 173 -0.04 -0.64 -26.02
N PRO A 174 -0.92 -1.31 -26.77
CA PRO A 174 -0.99 -2.77 -26.81
C PRO A 174 0.31 -3.42 -27.27
N ALA A 175 0.53 -4.69 -26.89
CA ALA A 175 1.76 -5.40 -27.22
C ALA A 175 2.02 -5.53 -28.73
N GLU A 176 0.95 -5.57 -29.54
CA GLU A 176 1.01 -5.72 -31.00
C GLU A 176 1.18 -4.39 -31.75
N TYR A 177 1.15 -3.26 -31.08
CA TYR A 177 1.12 -1.94 -31.71
C TYR A 177 2.41 -1.60 -32.50
N GLU A 178 3.53 -2.18 -32.10
CA GLU A 178 4.86 -1.92 -32.69
C GLU A 178 5.39 -3.08 -33.54
N GLN A 179 4.54 -4.01 -33.95
CA GLN A 179 4.92 -5.13 -34.82
C GLN A 179 4.80 -4.79 -36.29
#